data_673922eb1d055174dcac80b52072e071
#
_entry.id   673922eb1d055174dcac80b52072e071
#
_cell.length_a   1.000
_cell.length_b   1.000
_cell.length_c   1.000
_cell.angle_alpha   90.00
_cell.angle_beta   90.00
_cell.angle_gamma   90.00
#
_symmetry.space_group_name_H-M   'P 1'
#
loop_
_entity.id
_entity.type
_entity.pdbx_description
1 polymer ?
#
loop_
_entity_poly.entity_id
_entity_poly.type
_entity_poly.pdbx_seq_one_letter_code
_entity_poly.pdbx_strand_id
1 'polypeptide(L)'
;MAEEPDEKRGVSMKEPRKNPFFLIIVCMMLMMLSQTVVSFAIVLLNGGSLFQSGMTMEQADAMMLDIMFAHQTEILLISGVITIAGLWLMAKVRKSTFGAFTGITKPTKVPVLVLALAAGVAMSFWATIAINAIPWPEAMVESYVESSSALTTGKPVIDFLAVVLMVPLVEELLFRGVIYDALCMIVPAGAAVIFQAMLFGSTHSTMLWMLYSGLIGCVLGYVRKRSNSLWPCILMHSAFNGSSYLFNWFSEHYGEDSSTVTFVFIASAFVLLLSLYGISFRTTPKE
;
A
#
# COMPACT_ATOMS: atom_id res chain seq x y z
N MET A 1 0.74 46.94 -51.31
CA MET A 1 -0.18 46.72 -50.19
C MET A 1 -0.62 45.28 -50.33
N ALA A 2 0.12 44.35 -49.69
CA ALA A 2 -0.16 42.94 -49.74
C ALA A 2 -0.82 42.55 -48.39
N GLU A 3 -2.02 42.01 -48.46
CA GLU A 3 -2.75 41.48 -47.33
C GLU A 3 -2.09 40.19 -46.81
N GLU A 4 -1.71 40.16 -45.53
CA GLU A 4 -1.30 38.97 -44.83
C GLU A 4 -2.51 38.00 -44.64
N PRO A 5 -2.35 36.69 -44.81
CA PRO A 5 -3.42 35.77 -44.55
C PRO A 5 -3.60 35.53 -43.05
N ASP A 6 -4.83 35.65 -42.62
CA ASP A 6 -5.39 35.43 -41.30
C ASP A 6 -5.02 34.01 -40.77
N GLU A 7 -4.10 33.98 -39.79
CA GLU A 7 -3.65 32.77 -39.13
C GLU A 7 -4.77 32.25 -38.22
N LYS A 8 -5.53 31.29 -38.72
CA LYS A 8 -6.57 30.57 -37.98
C LYS A 8 -5.98 30.01 -36.68
N ARG A 9 -6.21 30.70 -35.58
CA ARG A 9 -6.00 30.20 -34.22
C ARG A 9 -6.79 28.90 -34.08
N GLY A 10 -6.07 27.79 -34.18
CA GLY A 10 -6.59 26.47 -33.82
C GLY A 10 -7.03 26.50 -32.37
N VAL A 11 -8.34 26.45 -32.15
CA VAL A 11 -8.92 26.22 -30.84
C VAL A 11 -8.49 24.81 -30.43
N SER A 12 -7.42 24.71 -29.63
CA SER A 12 -7.05 23.51 -28.94
C SER A 12 -8.23 23.11 -28.05
N MET A 13 -9.01 22.14 -28.51
CA MET A 13 -10.03 21.50 -27.67
C MET A 13 -9.30 20.93 -26.46
N LYS A 14 -9.36 21.63 -25.31
CA LYS A 14 -8.93 21.07 -24.03
C LYS A 14 -9.70 19.77 -23.84
N GLU A 15 -8.97 18.64 -23.84
CA GLU A 15 -9.56 17.37 -23.44
C GLU A 15 -10.37 17.57 -22.16
N PRO A 16 -11.56 16.96 -22.02
CA PRO A 16 -12.38 17.11 -20.84
C PRO A 16 -11.52 16.77 -19.61
N ARG A 17 -11.33 17.73 -18.70
CA ARG A 17 -10.58 17.55 -17.46
C ARG A 17 -11.20 16.37 -16.73
N LYS A 18 -10.54 15.23 -16.79
CA LYS A 18 -10.97 14.00 -16.14
C LYS A 18 -11.02 14.29 -14.65
N ASN A 19 -12.22 14.27 -14.04
CA ASN A 19 -12.43 14.66 -12.65
C ASN A 19 -11.53 13.84 -11.71
N PRO A 20 -10.55 14.43 -11.00
CA PRO A 20 -9.61 13.71 -10.14
C PRO A 20 -10.32 13.06 -8.95
N PHE A 21 -11.36 13.69 -8.38
CA PHE A 21 -12.14 13.09 -7.30
C PHE A 21 -12.84 11.80 -7.73
N PHE A 22 -13.45 11.81 -8.93
CA PHE A 22 -14.06 10.61 -9.48
C PHE A 22 -13.02 9.50 -9.67
N LEU A 23 -11.82 9.84 -10.11
CA LEU A 23 -10.74 8.85 -10.28
C LEU A 23 -10.31 8.24 -8.95
N ILE A 24 -10.16 9.05 -7.91
CA ILE A 24 -9.82 8.58 -6.56
C ILE A 24 -10.90 7.62 -6.04
N ILE A 25 -12.17 8.01 -6.14
CA ILE A 25 -13.30 7.18 -5.70
C ILE A 25 -13.33 5.85 -6.44
N VAL A 26 -13.17 5.86 -7.76
CA VAL A 26 -13.17 4.63 -8.58
C VAL A 26 -12.00 3.72 -8.21
N CYS A 27 -10.81 4.26 -7.94
CA CYS A 27 -9.66 3.47 -7.48
C CYS A 27 -9.92 2.82 -6.12
N MET A 28 -10.47 3.57 -5.16
CA MET A 28 -10.83 3.03 -3.84
C MET A 28 -11.90 1.94 -3.96
N MET A 29 -12.95 2.19 -4.74
CA MET A 29 -14.00 1.20 -4.98
C MET A 29 -13.46 -0.05 -5.69
N LEU A 30 -12.57 0.10 -6.68
CA LEU A 30 -11.98 -1.03 -7.39
C LEU A 30 -11.26 -1.97 -6.41
N MET A 31 -10.44 -1.43 -5.51
CA MET A 31 -9.73 -2.24 -4.51
C MET A 31 -10.69 -2.92 -3.54
N MET A 32 -11.65 -2.18 -2.98
CA MET A 32 -12.61 -2.72 -2.01
C MET A 32 -13.52 -3.78 -2.64
N LEU A 33 -14.10 -3.50 -3.81
CA LEU A 33 -15.00 -4.42 -4.49
C LEU A 33 -14.27 -5.69 -4.96
N SER A 34 -13.02 -5.59 -5.44
CA SER A 34 -12.26 -6.78 -5.82
C SER A 34 -12.05 -7.72 -4.63
N GLN A 35 -11.68 -7.19 -3.46
CA GLN A 35 -11.54 -7.99 -2.24
C GLN A 35 -12.88 -8.58 -1.79
N THR A 36 -13.94 -7.78 -1.74
CA THR A 36 -15.28 -8.25 -1.34
C THR A 36 -15.79 -9.37 -2.23
N VAL A 37 -15.68 -9.21 -3.56
CA VAL A 37 -16.14 -10.23 -4.53
C VAL A 37 -15.35 -11.53 -4.39
N VAL A 38 -14.03 -11.44 -4.23
CA VAL A 38 -13.18 -12.62 -4.06
C VAL A 38 -13.46 -13.31 -2.71
N SER A 39 -13.59 -12.54 -1.62
CA SER A 39 -13.94 -13.08 -0.30
C SER A 39 -15.27 -13.82 -0.34
N PHE A 40 -16.28 -13.22 -0.95
CA PHE A 40 -17.60 -13.85 -1.11
C PHE A 40 -17.51 -15.14 -1.95
N ALA A 41 -16.77 -15.13 -3.04
CA ALA A 41 -16.57 -16.32 -3.88
C ALA A 41 -15.87 -17.45 -3.10
N ILE A 42 -14.84 -17.13 -2.31
CA ILE A 42 -14.12 -18.11 -1.48
C ILE A 42 -15.04 -18.68 -0.40
N VAL A 43 -15.84 -17.84 0.26
CA VAL A 43 -16.83 -18.31 1.25
C VAL A 43 -17.85 -19.24 0.59
N LEU A 44 -18.37 -18.92 -0.59
CA LEU A 44 -19.31 -19.79 -1.32
C LEU A 44 -18.69 -21.14 -1.69
N LEU A 45 -17.43 -21.15 -2.11
CA LEU A 45 -16.74 -22.37 -2.54
C LEU A 45 -16.37 -23.30 -1.36
N ASN A 46 -16.09 -22.74 -0.19
CA ASN A 46 -15.62 -23.49 0.98
C ASN A 46 -16.69 -23.64 2.07
N GLY A 47 -17.75 -22.83 2.01
CA GLY A 47 -18.81 -22.78 3.02
C GLY A 47 -20.00 -23.72 2.77
N GLY A 48 -19.77 -24.92 2.18
CA GLY A 48 -20.87 -25.86 1.89
C GLY A 48 -21.72 -26.23 3.12
N SER A 49 -21.15 -26.20 4.30
CA SER A 49 -21.82 -26.43 5.59
C SER A 49 -22.63 -25.21 6.09
N LEU A 50 -22.41 -24.00 5.58
CA LEU A 50 -23.19 -22.81 5.92
C LEU A 50 -24.69 -22.95 5.57
N PHE A 51 -25.01 -23.84 4.65
CA PHE A 51 -26.38 -24.08 4.17
C PHE A 51 -27.03 -25.27 4.86
N GLN A 52 -26.44 -25.84 5.92
CA GLN A 52 -27.03 -26.95 6.66
C GLN A 52 -28.17 -26.45 7.57
N SER A 53 -29.26 -27.22 7.61
CA SER A 53 -30.40 -26.92 8.47
C SER A 53 -30.01 -27.01 9.96
N GLY A 54 -30.34 -25.99 10.73
CA GLY A 54 -30.12 -25.92 12.18
C GLY A 54 -28.92 -25.10 12.63
N MET A 55 -28.16 -24.49 11.72
CA MET A 55 -27.10 -23.54 12.05
C MET A 55 -27.70 -22.21 12.52
N THR A 56 -27.20 -21.63 13.63
CA THR A 56 -27.55 -20.28 14.07
C THR A 56 -26.82 -19.24 13.24
N MET A 57 -27.33 -18.00 13.21
CA MET A 57 -26.64 -16.88 12.53
C MET A 57 -25.24 -16.67 13.10
N GLU A 58 -25.07 -16.72 14.42
CA GLU A 58 -23.78 -16.56 15.09
C GLU A 58 -22.76 -17.65 14.65
N GLN A 59 -23.22 -18.90 14.52
CA GLN A 59 -22.36 -19.99 14.01
C GLN A 59 -22.00 -19.79 12.54
N ALA A 60 -22.93 -19.28 11.73
CA ALA A 60 -22.68 -18.99 10.33
C ALA A 60 -21.66 -17.85 10.17
N ASP A 61 -21.80 -16.77 10.95
CA ASP A 61 -20.88 -15.62 10.94
C ASP A 61 -19.46 -16.04 11.38
N ALA A 62 -19.34 -16.81 12.46
CA ALA A 62 -18.05 -17.33 12.92
C ALA A 62 -17.38 -18.21 11.85
N MET A 63 -18.13 -19.10 11.23
CA MET A 63 -17.61 -19.95 10.16
C MET A 63 -17.19 -19.16 8.93
N MET A 64 -17.94 -18.11 8.55
CA MET A 64 -17.54 -17.22 7.44
C MET A 64 -16.21 -16.53 7.74
N LEU A 65 -16.03 -16.02 8.96
CA LEU A 65 -14.77 -15.38 9.38
C LEU A 65 -13.61 -16.38 9.36
N ASP A 66 -13.81 -17.60 9.88
CA ASP A 66 -12.79 -18.65 9.84
C ASP A 66 -12.35 -19.00 8.41
N ILE A 67 -13.31 -19.13 7.49
CA ILE A 67 -13.00 -19.36 6.07
C ILE A 67 -12.22 -18.19 5.48
N MET A 68 -12.64 -16.96 5.76
CA MET A 68 -11.96 -15.76 5.25
C MET A 68 -10.53 -15.66 5.78
N PHE A 69 -10.30 -15.92 7.06
CA PHE A 69 -8.96 -15.89 7.67
C PHE A 69 -8.07 -17.02 7.12
N ALA A 70 -8.60 -18.23 6.99
CA ALA A 70 -7.85 -19.38 6.44
C ALA A 70 -7.42 -19.19 4.97
N HIS A 71 -8.08 -18.30 4.24
CA HIS A 71 -7.84 -17.99 2.83
C HIS A 71 -7.44 -16.53 2.55
N GLN A 72 -7.05 -15.78 3.59
CA GLN A 72 -6.79 -14.35 3.46
C GLN A 72 -5.73 -14.04 2.41
N THR A 73 -4.66 -14.82 2.34
CA THR A 73 -3.56 -14.57 1.41
C THR A 73 -3.92 -14.92 -0.04
N GLU A 74 -4.75 -15.94 -0.27
CA GLU A 74 -5.33 -16.23 -1.58
C GLU A 74 -6.31 -15.11 -2.02
N ILE A 75 -7.12 -14.60 -1.09
CA ILE A 75 -8.01 -13.44 -1.35
C ILE A 75 -7.18 -12.24 -1.81
N LEU A 76 -6.09 -11.93 -1.12
CA LEU A 76 -5.20 -10.81 -1.46
C LEU A 76 -4.53 -11.00 -2.83
N LEU A 77 -4.07 -12.22 -3.15
CA LEU A 77 -3.46 -12.51 -4.46
C LEU A 77 -4.46 -12.35 -5.59
N ILE A 78 -5.63 -12.98 -5.50
CA ILE A 78 -6.64 -12.99 -6.56
C ILE A 78 -7.22 -11.59 -6.74
N SER A 79 -7.60 -10.92 -5.65
CA SER A 79 -8.12 -9.54 -5.71
C SER A 79 -7.06 -8.55 -6.21
N GLY A 80 -5.78 -8.78 -5.91
CA GLY A 80 -4.66 -8.01 -6.44
C GLY A 80 -4.57 -8.10 -7.97
N VAL A 81 -4.67 -9.30 -8.52
CA VAL A 81 -4.71 -9.51 -9.99
C VAL A 81 -5.92 -8.79 -10.61
N ILE A 82 -7.10 -8.92 -10.01
CA ILE A 82 -8.32 -8.23 -10.47
C ILE A 82 -8.14 -6.71 -10.43
N THR A 83 -7.54 -6.18 -9.36
CA THR A 83 -7.27 -4.75 -9.21
C THR A 83 -6.30 -4.25 -10.28
N ILE A 84 -5.22 -4.98 -10.57
CA ILE A 84 -4.28 -4.64 -11.65
C ILE A 84 -4.99 -4.68 -13.03
N ALA A 85 -5.82 -5.69 -13.28
CA ALA A 85 -6.61 -5.78 -14.51
C ALA A 85 -7.60 -4.59 -14.63
N GLY A 86 -8.24 -4.20 -13.53
CA GLY A 86 -9.10 -3.02 -13.45
C GLY A 86 -8.35 -1.72 -13.77
N LEU A 87 -7.17 -1.53 -13.19
CA LEU A 87 -6.30 -0.38 -13.50
C LEU A 87 -5.88 -0.37 -14.98
N TRP A 88 -5.58 -1.54 -15.54
CA TRP A 88 -5.27 -1.66 -16.96
C TRP A 88 -6.46 -1.26 -17.84
N LEU A 89 -7.66 -1.72 -17.50
CA LEU A 89 -8.89 -1.33 -18.20
C LEU A 89 -9.16 0.17 -18.08
N MET A 90 -8.99 0.75 -16.89
CA MET A 90 -9.10 2.20 -16.67
C MET A 90 -8.11 2.99 -17.53
N ALA A 91 -6.87 2.51 -17.66
CA ALA A 91 -5.89 3.12 -18.55
C ALA A 91 -6.38 3.09 -20.01
N LYS A 92 -6.91 1.96 -20.48
CA LYS A 92 -7.47 1.83 -21.83
C LYS A 92 -8.64 2.77 -22.08
N VAL A 93 -9.62 2.82 -21.18
CA VAL A 93 -10.77 3.74 -21.27
C VAL A 93 -10.31 5.19 -21.33
N ARG A 94 -9.22 5.51 -20.65
CA ARG A 94 -8.59 6.85 -20.66
C ARG A 94 -7.64 7.09 -21.83
N LYS A 95 -7.56 6.17 -22.78
CA LYS A 95 -6.66 6.24 -23.93
C LYS A 95 -5.19 6.44 -23.52
N SER A 96 -4.78 5.82 -22.42
CA SER A 96 -3.43 5.86 -21.85
C SER A 96 -2.80 4.47 -21.87
N THR A 97 -1.47 4.40 -21.83
CA THR A 97 -0.81 3.13 -21.54
C THR A 97 -0.87 2.86 -20.02
N PHE A 98 -0.85 1.59 -19.61
CA PHE A 98 -0.83 1.22 -18.19
C PHE A 98 0.32 1.90 -17.44
N GLY A 99 1.52 1.91 -18.04
CA GLY A 99 2.70 2.50 -17.42
C GLY A 99 2.64 4.02 -17.27
N ALA A 100 2.04 4.72 -18.24
CA ALA A 100 1.84 6.16 -18.14
C ALA A 100 0.73 6.51 -17.13
N PHE A 101 -0.32 5.66 -17.06
CA PHE A 101 -1.45 5.84 -16.15
C PHE A 101 -1.07 5.63 -14.69
N THR A 102 -0.24 4.62 -14.39
CA THR A 102 0.21 4.30 -13.03
C THR A 102 1.54 4.96 -12.66
N GLY A 103 2.31 5.43 -13.64
CA GLY A 103 3.65 5.99 -13.42
C GLY A 103 4.75 4.95 -13.19
N ILE A 104 4.47 3.63 -13.34
CA ILE A 104 5.44 2.55 -13.06
C ILE A 104 6.62 2.53 -14.03
N THR A 105 6.48 3.08 -15.23
CA THR A 105 7.57 3.16 -16.23
C THR A 105 8.60 4.23 -15.95
N LYS A 106 8.40 5.09 -14.95
CA LYS A 106 9.38 6.13 -14.61
C LYS A 106 10.62 5.48 -13.98
N PRO A 107 11.81 5.62 -14.61
CA PRO A 107 13.03 4.97 -14.13
C PRO A 107 13.54 5.65 -12.85
N THR A 108 14.40 4.94 -12.13
CA THR A 108 15.14 5.49 -10.99
C THR A 108 16.57 4.95 -10.97
N LYS A 109 17.44 5.61 -10.20
CA LYS A 109 18.85 5.21 -10.09
C LYS A 109 18.98 4.02 -9.13
N VAL A 110 19.86 3.05 -9.43
CA VAL A 110 20.12 1.88 -8.57
C VAL A 110 20.44 2.26 -7.11
N PRO A 111 21.27 3.27 -6.80
CA PRO A 111 21.50 3.67 -5.42
C PRO A 111 20.24 4.12 -4.67
N VAL A 112 19.24 4.67 -5.37
CA VAL A 112 17.96 5.04 -4.75
C VAL A 112 17.15 3.79 -4.38
N LEU A 113 17.22 2.73 -5.20
CA LEU A 113 16.58 1.44 -4.91
C LEU A 113 17.20 0.76 -3.68
N VAL A 114 18.54 0.76 -3.59
CA VAL A 114 19.26 0.20 -2.43
C VAL A 114 18.90 0.95 -1.14
N LEU A 115 18.86 2.29 -1.19
CA LEU A 115 18.46 3.11 -0.05
C LEU A 115 16.98 2.87 0.32
N ALA A 116 16.10 2.65 -0.65
CA ALA A 116 14.70 2.33 -0.41
C ALA A 116 14.53 0.97 0.30
N LEU A 117 15.27 -0.06 -0.13
CA LEU A 117 15.31 -1.36 0.57
C LEU A 117 15.78 -1.21 2.02
N ALA A 118 16.92 -0.52 2.24
CA ALA A 118 17.45 -0.28 3.58
C ALA A 118 16.46 0.52 4.46
N ALA A 119 15.79 1.52 3.88
CA ALA A 119 14.77 2.30 4.57
C ALA A 119 13.55 1.44 4.95
N GLY A 120 13.12 0.51 4.09
CA GLY A 120 12.00 -0.39 4.36
C GLY A 120 12.27 -1.32 5.54
N VAL A 121 13.44 -1.98 5.54
CA VAL A 121 13.88 -2.83 6.67
C VAL A 121 13.96 -2.01 7.95
N ALA A 122 14.67 -0.88 7.92
CA ALA A 122 14.85 -0.03 9.09
C ALA A 122 13.50 0.52 9.62
N MET A 123 12.60 0.91 8.74
CA MET A 123 11.27 1.40 9.10
C MET A 123 10.43 0.31 9.78
N SER A 124 10.53 -0.96 9.33
CA SER A 124 9.83 -2.09 9.95
C SER A 124 10.29 -2.29 11.40
N PHE A 125 11.60 -2.42 11.64
CA PHE A 125 12.13 -2.59 13.00
C PHE A 125 11.79 -1.40 13.89
N TRP A 126 12.04 -0.18 13.41
CA TRP A 126 11.75 1.04 14.17
C TRP A 126 10.27 1.16 14.52
N ALA A 127 9.37 0.98 13.56
CA ALA A 127 7.94 1.12 13.77
C ALA A 127 7.39 0.04 14.73
N THR A 128 7.82 -1.21 14.57
CA THR A 128 7.35 -2.31 15.43
C THR A 128 7.81 -2.10 16.88
N ILE A 129 9.07 -1.72 17.11
CA ILE A 129 9.56 -1.43 18.47
C ILE A 129 8.83 -0.21 19.05
N ALA A 130 8.65 0.86 18.26
CA ALA A 130 7.94 2.06 18.71
C ALA A 130 6.49 1.78 19.10
N ILE A 131 5.77 0.98 18.31
CA ILE A 131 4.38 0.60 18.58
C ILE A 131 4.31 -0.24 19.86
N ASN A 132 5.18 -1.22 20.02
CA ASN A 132 5.20 -2.08 21.22
C ASN A 132 5.62 -1.34 22.51
N ALA A 133 6.31 -0.20 22.41
CA ALA A 133 6.67 0.64 23.54
C ALA A 133 5.52 1.53 24.04
N ILE A 134 4.44 1.70 23.29
CA ILE A 134 3.30 2.54 23.66
C ILE A 134 2.26 1.68 24.39
N PRO A 135 1.75 2.08 25.56
CA PRO A 135 0.70 1.37 26.28
C PRO A 135 -0.67 1.61 25.62
N TRP A 136 -0.95 0.93 24.53
CA TRP A 136 -2.23 0.98 23.82
C TRP A 136 -3.34 0.34 24.66
N PRO A 137 -4.60 0.75 24.48
CA PRO A 137 -5.77 0.02 25.01
C PRO A 137 -5.76 -1.44 24.54
N GLU A 138 -6.00 -2.38 25.46
CA GLU A 138 -5.95 -3.83 25.21
C GLU A 138 -6.79 -4.24 24.00
N ALA A 139 -8.03 -3.76 23.89
CA ALA A 139 -8.91 -4.04 22.77
C ALA A 139 -8.35 -3.58 21.39
N MET A 140 -7.50 -2.54 21.36
CA MET A 140 -6.84 -2.12 20.12
C MET A 140 -5.72 -3.08 19.73
N VAL A 141 -4.99 -3.60 20.72
CA VAL A 141 -3.92 -4.58 20.49
C VAL A 141 -4.51 -5.91 20.06
N GLU A 142 -5.53 -6.41 20.76
CA GLU A 142 -6.20 -7.66 20.43
C GLU A 142 -6.76 -7.65 19.00
N SER A 143 -7.51 -6.61 18.62
CA SER A 143 -8.08 -6.50 17.27
C SER A 143 -6.99 -6.43 16.19
N TYR A 144 -5.86 -5.77 16.48
CA TYR A 144 -4.70 -5.73 15.59
C TYR A 144 -4.03 -7.10 15.44
N VAL A 145 -3.79 -7.80 16.56
CA VAL A 145 -3.15 -9.12 16.55
C VAL A 145 -4.03 -10.13 15.81
N GLU A 146 -5.34 -10.15 16.06
CA GLU A 146 -6.29 -11.01 15.35
C GLU A 146 -6.25 -10.76 13.84
N SER A 147 -6.39 -9.50 13.41
CA SER A 147 -6.41 -9.14 11.98
C SER A 147 -5.06 -9.40 11.30
N SER A 148 -3.94 -9.18 12.00
CA SER A 148 -2.60 -9.39 11.42
C SER A 148 -2.22 -10.87 11.36
N SER A 149 -2.73 -11.71 12.27
CA SER A 149 -2.51 -13.15 12.26
C SER A 149 -3.09 -13.82 11.00
N ALA A 150 -4.16 -13.27 10.44
CA ALA A 150 -4.75 -13.72 9.19
C ALA A 150 -3.81 -13.58 7.97
N LEU A 151 -2.73 -12.80 8.08
CA LEU A 151 -1.70 -12.69 7.04
C LEU A 151 -0.68 -13.84 7.05
N THR A 152 -0.81 -14.79 8.01
CA THR A 152 0.03 -15.96 8.13
C THR A 152 -0.87 -17.20 8.14
N THR A 153 -1.25 -17.67 6.96
CA THR A 153 -2.22 -18.77 6.78
C THR A 153 -1.61 -20.17 6.90
N GLY A 154 -0.30 -20.24 7.20
CA GLY A 154 0.44 -21.52 7.22
C GLY A 154 0.88 -22.00 5.83
N LYS A 155 0.75 -21.17 4.80
CA LYS A 155 1.15 -21.43 3.42
C LYS A 155 2.30 -20.49 3.01
N PRO A 156 3.53 -20.71 3.49
CA PRO A 156 4.59 -19.69 3.51
C PRO A 156 4.92 -19.09 2.14
N VAL A 157 4.83 -19.86 1.05
CA VAL A 157 5.06 -19.35 -0.30
C VAL A 157 3.92 -18.43 -0.73
N ILE A 158 2.67 -18.80 -0.46
CA ILE A 158 1.48 -18.00 -0.81
C ILE A 158 1.47 -16.72 0.04
N ASP A 159 1.73 -16.86 1.34
CA ASP A 159 1.81 -15.74 2.28
C ASP A 159 2.88 -14.73 1.83
N PHE A 160 4.08 -15.21 1.46
CA PHE A 160 5.14 -14.35 0.93
C PHE A 160 4.73 -13.65 -0.38
N LEU A 161 4.19 -14.39 -1.35
CA LEU A 161 3.75 -13.83 -2.63
C LEU A 161 2.63 -12.78 -2.44
N ALA A 162 1.72 -13.03 -1.52
CA ALA A 162 0.63 -12.11 -1.22
C ALA A 162 1.13 -10.86 -0.49
N VAL A 163 1.71 -11.05 0.71
CA VAL A 163 1.99 -9.96 1.67
C VAL A 163 3.22 -9.16 1.29
N VAL A 164 4.26 -9.82 0.75
CA VAL A 164 5.54 -9.15 0.45
C VAL A 164 5.60 -8.61 -0.97
N LEU A 165 4.92 -9.23 -1.93
CA LEU A 165 5.01 -8.81 -3.33
C LEU A 165 3.71 -8.21 -3.87
N MET A 166 2.58 -8.95 -3.80
CA MET A 166 1.34 -8.52 -4.45
C MET A 166 0.71 -7.30 -3.78
N VAL A 167 0.56 -7.33 -2.46
CA VAL A 167 -0.06 -6.23 -1.69
C VAL A 167 0.73 -4.92 -1.89
N PRO A 168 2.06 -4.87 -1.65
CA PRO A 168 2.83 -3.65 -1.91
C PRO A 168 2.74 -3.17 -3.37
N LEU A 169 2.80 -4.08 -4.33
CA LEU A 169 2.68 -3.72 -5.75
C LEU A 169 1.33 -3.03 -6.05
N VAL A 170 0.23 -3.63 -5.64
CA VAL A 170 -1.12 -3.13 -5.90
C VAL A 170 -1.34 -1.79 -5.19
N GLU A 171 -0.95 -1.71 -3.93
CA GLU A 171 -1.14 -0.50 -3.12
C GLU A 171 -0.30 0.67 -3.64
N GLU A 172 0.96 0.43 -4.02
CA GLU A 172 1.78 1.50 -4.58
C GLU A 172 1.28 1.96 -5.96
N LEU A 173 0.79 1.04 -6.81
CA LEU A 173 0.15 1.40 -8.09
C LEU A 173 -1.08 2.29 -7.88
N LEU A 174 -1.91 1.98 -6.88
CA LEU A 174 -3.11 2.74 -6.54
C LEU A 174 -2.75 4.07 -5.87
N PHE A 175 -2.09 4.02 -4.70
CA PHE A 175 -1.94 5.18 -3.82
C PHE A 175 -0.84 6.13 -4.28
N ARG A 176 0.36 5.63 -4.64
CA ARG A 176 1.51 6.46 -5.07
C ARG A 176 1.53 6.65 -6.58
N GLY A 177 0.85 5.78 -7.33
CA GLY A 177 0.61 5.95 -8.76
C GLY A 177 -0.57 6.86 -9.01
N VAL A 178 -1.76 6.28 -9.09
CA VAL A 178 -2.96 6.95 -9.62
C VAL A 178 -3.52 8.00 -8.66
N ILE A 179 -3.71 7.66 -7.37
CA ILE A 179 -4.34 8.55 -6.38
C ILE A 179 -3.46 9.78 -6.09
N TYR A 180 -2.16 9.57 -5.86
CA TYR A 180 -1.23 10.67 -5.63
C TYR A 180 -1.17 11.63 -6.82
N ASP A 181 -1.04 11.10 -8.05
CA ASP A 181 -0.99 11.93 -9.26
C ASP A 181 -2.33 12.67 -9.47
N ALA A 182 -3.49 12.07 -9.14
CA ALA A 182 -4.80 12.73 -9.15
C ALA A 182 -4.91 13.85 -8.10
N LEU A 183 -4.41 13.61 -6.88
CA LEU A 183 -4.38 14.62 -5.81
C LEU A 183 -3.48 15.79 -6.18
N CYS A 184 -2.34 15.58 -6.83
CA CYS A 184 -1.46 16.64 -7.31
C CYS A 184 -2.12 17.57 -8.36
N MET A 185 -3.26 17.18 -8.94
CA MET A 185 -4.04 18.05 -9.84
C MET A 185 -4.89 19.09 -9.09
N ILE A 186 -5.12 18.90 -7.79
CA ILE A 186 -6.06 19.71 -6.97
C ILE A 186 -5.42 20.33 -5.74
N VAL A 187 -4.30 19.76 -5.25
CA VAL A 187 -3.57 20.27 -4.09
C VAL A 187 -2.06 20.26 -4.35
N PRO A 188 -1.26 21.08 -3.63
CA PRO A 188 0.20 21.00 -3.70
C PRO A 188 0.72 19.60 -3.35
N ALA A 189 1.81 19.17 -3.99
CA ALA A 189 2.37 17.82 -3.85
C ALA A 189 2.67 17.40 -2.39
N GLY A 190 2.99 18.36 -1.51
CA GLY A 190 3.14 18.10 -0.06
C GLY A 190 1.83 17.69 0.61
N ALA A 191 0.74 18.40 0.29
CA ALA A 191 -0.60 18.05 0.80
C ALA A 191 -1.08 16.73 0.18
N ALA A 192 -0.79 16.47 -1.10
CA ALA A 192 -1.11 15.20 -1.75
C ALA A 192 -0.45 14.00 -1.04
N VAL A 193 0.77 14.14 -0.50
CA VAL A 193 1.43 13.12 0.34
C VAL A 193 0.59 12.80 1.58
N ILE A 194 0.06 13.83 2.26
CA ILE A 194 -0.73 13.63 3.48
C ILE A 194 -2.09 13.00 3.14
N PHE A 195 -2.82 13.55 2.17
CA PHE A 195 -4.15 13.05 1.82
C PHE A 195 -4.11 11.60 1.31
N GLN A 196 -3.15 11.25 0.44
CA GLN A 196 -3.02 9.85 0.00
C GLN A 196 -2.65 8.91 1.16
N ALA A 197 -1.86 9.37 2.14
CA ALA A 197 -1.49 8.58 3.32
C ALA A 197 -2.68 8.36 4.27
N MET A 198 -3.55 9.35 4.43
CA MET A 198 -4.81 9.20 5.17
C MET A 198 -5.75 8.20 4.48
N LEU A 199 -5.91 8.29 3.16
CA LEU A 199 -6.69 7.32 2.38
C LEU A 199 -6.09 5.92 2.49
N PHE A 200 -4.76 5.80 2.40
CA PHE A 200 -4.07 4.53 2.55
C PHE A 200 -4.28 3.92 3.95
N GLY A 201 -4.07 4.70 5.01
CA GLY A 201 -4.35 4.25 6.37
C GLY A 201 -5.79 3.75 6.54
N SER A 202 -6.77 4.49 6.01
CA SER A 202 -8.20 4.15 6.14
C SER A 202 -8.64 2.84 5.49
N THR A 203 -7.79 2.20 4.68
CA THR A 203 -8.08 0.89 4.09
C THR A 203 -7.73 -0.30 4.99
N HIS A 204 -7.12 -0.04 6.14
CA HIS A 204 -6.77 -1.09 7.10
C HIS A 204 -7.89 -1.29 8.13
N SER A 205 -8.07 -2.52 8.60
CA SER A 205 -9.26 -2.95 9.34
C SER A 205 -9.34 -2.45 10.78
N THR A 206 -8.20 -2.20 11.43
CA THR A 206 -8.17 -1.84 12.86
C THR A 206 -7.56 -0.46 13.09
N MET A 207 -7.97 0.22 14.17
CA MET A 207 -7.52 1.58 14.48
C MET A 207 -5.99 1.68 14.58
N LEU A 208 -5.36 0.73 15.27
CA LEU A 208 -3.90 0.72 15.41
C LEU A 208 -3.23 0.54 14.05
N TRP A 209 -3.75 -0.36 13.21
CA TRP A 209 -3.25 -0.57 11.86
C TRP A 209 -3.42 0.66 10.97
N MET A 210 -4.61 1.30 11.03
CA MET A 210 -4.88 2.56 10.30
C MET A 210 -3.89 3.67 10.64
N LEU A 211 -3.59 3.85 11.94
CA LEU A 211 -2.68 4.89 12.42
C LEU A 211 -1.25 4.69 11.89
N TYR A 212 -0.67 3.51 12.12
CA TYR A 212 0.72 3.32 11.71
C TYR A 212 0.87 3.19 10.18
N SER A 213 -0.11 2.59 9.48
CA SER A 213 -0.10 2.55 8.01
C SER A 213 -0.20 3.95 7.41
N GLY A 214 -1.00 4.84 8.01
CA GLY A 214 -1.03 6.25 7.62
C GLY A 214 0.34 6.93 7.75
N LEU A 215 1.05 6.69 8.88
CA LEU A 215 2.41 7.21 9.07
C LEU A 215 3.41 6.66 8.05
N ILE A 216 3.41 5.34 7.82
CA ILE A 216 4.20 4.70 6.76
C ILE A 216 3.82 5.27 5.39
N GLY A 217 2.53 5.50 5.18
CA GLY A 217 1.98 6.13 4.00
C GLY A 217 2.56 7.51 3.70
N CYS A 218 2.82 8.32 4.72
CA CYS A 218 3.50 9.61 4.59
C CYS A 218 4.96 9.44 4.14
N VAL A 219 5.68 8.47 4.69
CA VAL A 219 7.08 8.20 4.31
C VAL A 219 7.17 7.72 2.87
N LEU A 220 6.34 6.75 2.47
CA LEU A 220 6.27 6.25 1.09
C LEU A 220 5.85 7.36 0.11
N GLY A 221 4.88 8.20 0.49
CA GLY A 221 4.48 9.37 -0.29
C GLY A 221 5.59 10.41 -0.44
N TYR A 222 6.40 10.62 0.60
CA TYR A 222 7.60 11.44 0.53
C TYR A 222 8.62 10.87 -0.47
N VAL A 223 8.88 9.56 -0.41
CA VAL A 223 9.77 8.87 -1.36
C VAL A 223 9.24 9.00 -2.79
N ARG A 224 7.93 8.85 -3.01
CA ARG A 224 7.28 9.07 -4.31
C ARG A 224 7.48 10.50 -4.81
N LYS A 225 7.22 11.50 -3.96
CA LYS A 225 7.41 12.91 -4.29
C LYS A 225 8.87 13.22 -4.68
N ARG A 226 9.83 12.67 -3.94
CA ARG A 226 11.26 12.92 -4.17
C ARG A 226 11.80 12.19 -5.40
N SER A 227 11.51 10.89 -5.54
CA SER A 227 12.04 10.05 -6.62
C SER A 227 11.30 10.21 -7.94
N ASN A 228 10.07 10.67 -7.92
CA ASN A 228 9.15 10.68 -9.06
C ASN A 228 9.03 9.31 -9.76
N SER A 229 9.25 8.22 -9.02
CA SER A 229 9.19 6.84 -9.49
C SER A 229 8.46 5.98 -8.47
N LEU A 230 7.77 4.92 -8.91
CA LEU A 230 7.12 3.95 -8.02
C LEU A 230 8.08 2.89 -7.49
N TRP A 231 9.15 2.58 -8.21
CA TRP A 231 10.04 1.48 -7.84
C TRP A 231 10.65 1.59 -6.44
N PRO A 232 11.14 2.79 -6.00
CA PRO A 232 11.61 2.94 -4.63
C PRO A 232 10.50 2.72 -3.59
N CYS A 233 9.26 3.13 -3.89
CA CYS A 233 8.13 2.94 -2.99
C CYS A 233 7.75 1.46 -2.89
N ILE A 234 7.63 0.76 -4.03
CA ILE A 234 7.35 -0.68 -4.07
C ILE A 234 8.40 -1.47 -3.30
N LEU A 235 9.69 -1.23 -3.57
CA LEU A 235 10.77 -1.93 -2.89
C LEU A 235 10.85 -1.63 -1.39
N MET A 236 10.65 -0.38 -1.00
CA MET A 236 10.62 0.03 0.41
C MET A 236 9.46 -0.63 1.15
N HIS A 237 8.27 -0.66 0.54
CA HIS A 237 7.08 -1.28 1.12
C HIS A 237 7.23 -2.81 1.19
N SER A 238 7.70 -3.46 0.12
CA SER A 238 8.00 -4.90 0.12
C SER A 238 9.04 -5.28 1.17
N ALA A 239 10.10 -4.47 1.32
CA ALA A 239 11.11 -4.67 2.35
C ALA A 239 10.54 -4.48 3.76
N PHE A 240 9.66 -3.50 3.96
CA PHE A 240 8.94 -3.31 5.21
C PHE A 240 8.11 -4.54 5.58
N ASN A 241 7.25 -5.03 4.68
CA ASN A 241 6.42 -6.20 4.93
C ASN A 241 7.25 -7.47 5.11
N GLY A 242 8.27 -7.68 4.27
CA GLY A 242 9.15 -8.85 4.37
C GLY A 242 10.00 -8.88 5.63
N SER A 243 10.32 -7.72 6.20
CA SER A 243 11.12 -7.61 7.43
C SER A 243 10.37 -8.04 8.69
N SER A 244 9.05 -8.24 8.65
CA SER A 244 8.29 -8.81 9.76
C SER A 244 8.78 -10.22 10.12
N TYR A 245 9.17 -11.01 9.14
CA TYR A 245 9.77 -12.34 9.38
C TYR A 245 11.12 -12.25 10.10
N LEU A 246 11.96 -11.25 9.75
CA LEU A 246 13.21 -10.98 10.44
C LEU A 246 12.98 -10.45 11.84
N PHE A 247 11.97 -9.61 12.04
CA PHE A 247 11.62 -9.07 13.34
C PHE A 247 11.13 -10.16 14.30
N ASN A 248 10.31 -11.11 13.82
CA ASN A 248 9.86 -12.23 14.64
C ASN A 248 11.06 -13.06 15.13
N TRP A 249 11.97 -13.41 14.22
CA TRP A 249 13.22 -14.09 14.62
C TRP A 249 14.04 -13.28 15.63
N PHE A 250 14.18 -11.97 15.42
CA PHE A 250 14.89 -11.06 16.35
C PHE A 250 14.21 -11.04 17.72
N SER A 251 12.89 -10.89 17.75
CA SER A 251 12.11 -10.83 18.99
C SER A 251 12.22 -12.12 19.82
N GLU A 252 12.22 -13.29 19.17
CA GLU A 252 12.39 -14.57 19.82
C GLU A 252 13.77 -14.73 20.49
N HIS A 253 14.83 -14.16 19.90
CA HIS A 253 16.20 -14.35 20.37
C HIS A 253 16.70 -13.23 21.30
N TYR A 254 16.21 -12.01 21.12
CA TYR A 254 16.73 -10.80 21.78
C TYR A 254 15.64 -9.90 22.36
N GLY A 255 14.37 -10.25 22.26
CA GLY A 255 13.25 -9.39 22.64
C GLY A 255 13.21 -9.05 24.14
N GLU A 256 13.79 -9.88 25.00
CA GLU A 256 13.88 -9.64 26.45
C GLU A 256 15.11 -8.78 26.84
N ASP A 257 16.11 -8.65 25.98
CA ASP A 257 17.27 -7.81 26.25
C ASP A 257 16.99 -6.35 25.88
N SER A 258 16.62 -5.55 26.87
CA SER A 258 16.27 -4.14 26.68
C SER A 258 17.40 -3.30 26.09
N SER A 259 18.67 -3.65 26.32
CA SER A 259 19.82 -2.94 25.76
C SER A 259 19.93 -3.19 24.25
N THR A 260 19.78 -4.44 23.82
CA THR A 260 19.75 -4.81 22.40
C THR A 260 18.56 -4.21 21.69
N VAL A 261 17.37 -4.25 22.28
CA VAL A 261 16.15 -3.63 21.70
C VAL A 261 16.34 -2.11 21.53
N THR A 262 16.87 -1.44 22.56
CA THR A 262 17.16 0.01 22.49
C THR A 262 18.19 0.34 21.42
N PHE A 263 19.26 -0.44 21.33
CA PHE A 263 20.27 -0.27 20.28
C PHE A 263 19.66 -0.43 18.86
N VAL A 264 18.87 -1.48 18.64
CA VAL A 264 18.21 -1.72 17.35
C VAL A 264 17.22 -0.62 17.01
N PHE A 265 16.48 -0.09 18.00
CA PHE A 265 15.56 1.04 17.80
C PHE A 265 16.30 2.29 17.33
N ILE A 266 17.41 2.66 17.99
CA ILE A 266 18.22 3.84 17.62
C ILE A 266 18.89 3.62 16.26
N ALA A 267 19.50 2.46 16.06
CA ALA A 267 20.18 2.14 14.80
C ALA A 267 19.22 2.14 13.60
N SER A 268 18.03 1.56 13.76
CA SER A 268 17.02 1.54 12.70
C SER A 268 16.50 2.95 12.39
N ALA A 269 16.27 3.80 13.40
CA ALA A 269 15.93 5.20 13.19
C ALA A 269 17.03 5.94 12.39
N PHE A 270 18.28 5.72 12.75
CA PHE A 270 19.42 6.34 12.08
C PHE A 270 19.54 5.88 10.60
N VAL A 271 19.44 4.57 10.35
CA VAL A 271 19.46 4.01 8.98
C VAL A 271 18.30 4.55 8.15
N LEU A 272 17.10 4.62 8.72
CA LEU A 272 15.92 5.18 8.05
C LEU A 272 16.16 6.64 7.65
N LEU A 273 16.60 7.49 8.57
CA LEU A 273 16.85 8.91 8.32
C LEU A 273 17.97 9.12 7.29
N LEU A 274 19.09 8.37 7.38
CA LEU A 274 20.17 8.43 6.40
C LEU A 274 19.70 7.99 5.01
N SER A 275 18.90 6.94 4.94
CA SER A 275 18.37 6.45 3.67
C SER A 275 17.42 7.47 3.02
N LEU A 276 16.52 8.07 3.78
CA LEU A 276 15.62 9.13 3.30
C LEU A 276 16.40 10.38 2.88
N TYR A 277 17.42 10.77 3.64
CA TYR A 277 18.31 11.86 3.26
C TYR A 277 19.04 11.53 1.95
N GLY A 278 19.64 10.33 1.83
CA GLY A 278 20.32 9.87 0.64
C GLY A 278 19.44 9.80 -0.60
N ILE A 279 18.17 9.36 -0.46
CA ILE A 279 17.16 9.42 -1.52
C ILE A 279 16.92 10.87 -1.92
N SER A 280 16.68 11.75 -0.95
CA SER A 280 16.44 13.18 -1.17
C SER A 280 17.59 13.86 -1.89
N PHE A 281 18.84 13.57 -1.49
CA PHE A 281 20.05 14.15 -2.11
C PHE A 281 20.26 13.68 -3.54
N ARG A 282 19.88 12.43 -3.87
CA ARG A 282 20.10 11.84 -5.21
C ARG A 282 18.96 12.08 -6.19
N THR A 283 17.84 12.63 -5.71
CA THR A 283 16.66 12.94 -6.50
C THR A 283 16.39 14.45 -6.47
N THR A 284 16.34 15.07 -7.62
CA THR A 284 15.89 16.46 -7.73
C THR A 284 14.37 16.51 -7.57
N PRO A 285 13.83 17.41 -6.73
CA PRO A 285 12.39 17.68 -6.75
C PRO A 285 12.04 18.16 -8.17
N LYS A 286 11.03 17.56 -8.77
CA LYS A 286 10.39 18.20 -9.91
C LYS A 286 9.34 19.13 -9.31
N GLU A 287 9.53 20.43 -9.53
CA GLU A 287 8.56 21.47 -9.24
C GLU A 287 7.23 21.25 -9.97
#